data_1e0fa71e917c4f3a7efa92200ebaefa1
#
_entry.id   1e0fa71e917c4f3a7efa92200ebaefa1
#
_cell.length_a   1.000
_cell.length_b   1.000
_cell.length_c   1.000
_cell.angle_alpha   90.00
_cell.angle_beta   90.00
_cell.angle_gamma   90.00
#
_symmetry.space_group_name_H-M   'P 1'
#
loop_
_entity.id
_entity.type
_entity.pdbx_description
1 polymer ?
#
loop_
_entity_poly.entity_id
_entity_poly.type
_entity_poly.pdbx_seq_one_letter_code
_entity_poly.pdbx_strand_id
1 'polypeptide(L)'
;MQNNKNLLQNLLLRENNNFDLIRLIAAWLVIYGHANAMIPPVYQRTDAIAVFLVFDYSGALAVKIFFFLSGLVVANSLLEKKNILQFVVARFFRIWPAFLLVLFFTSFVIGGYFTTLTLEQYFSHPDVYGYIYRNAMMDIVFELPGVFQNSSSINNRSINGSIWSLPYELGAYILLLSFFILGLQNYKKLSILVAFIFLLDVILENKVVF
;
A
#
# COMPACT_ATOMS: atom_id res chain seq x y z
N MET A 1 -28.10 1.09 22.08
CA MET A 1 -26.90 0.56 21.40
C MET A 1 -27.18 -0.10 20.05
N GLN A 2 -28.35 -0.70 19.82
CA GLN A 2 -28.74 -1.33 18.54
C GLN A 2 -28.90 -0.32 17.40
N ASN A 3 -29.36 0.89 17.70
CA ASN A 3 -29.61 1.95 16.71
C ASN A 3 -28.32 2.48 16.07
N ASN A 4 -27.21 2.54 16.82
CA ASN A 4 -25.92 3.02 16.28
C ASN A 4 -25.19 1.99 15.39
N LYS A 5 -25.43 0.69 15.59
CA LYS A 5 -24.90 -0.35 14.70
C LYS A 5 -25.53 -0.28 13.32
N ASN A 6 -26.85 -0.07 13.28
CA ASN A 6 -27.57 0.06 12.01
C ASN A 6 -27.17 1.33 11.24
N LEU A 7 -26.86 2.43 11.95
CA LEU A 7 -26.40 3.67 11.32
C LEU A 7 -25.04 3.49 10.63
N LEU A 8 -24.08 2.87 11.30
CA LEU A 8 -22.75 2.66 10.73
C LEU A 8 -22.77 1.68 9.56
N GLN A 9 -23.55 0.62 9.65
CA GLN A 9 -23.76 -0.32 8.55
C GLN A 9 -24.39 0.36 7.33
N ASN A 10 -25.39 1.20 7.54
CA ASN A 10 -26.04 1.96 6.47
C ASN A 10 -25.07 2.96 5.81
N LEU A 11 -24.22 3.63 6.59
CA LEU A 11 -23.20 4.55 6.05
C LEU A 11 -22.10 3.82 5.24
N LEU A 12 -21.87 2.54 5.48
CA LEU A 12 -20.90 1.73 4.74
C LEU A 12 -21.47 1.14 3.45
N LEU A 13 -22.79 1.23 3.21
CA LEU A 13 -23.39 0.84 1.94
C LEU A 13 -22.92 1.81 0.84
N ARG A 14 -22.57 1.26 -0.32
CA ARG A 14 -22.02 2.01 -1.45
C ARG A 14 -22.93 3.16 -1.91
N GLU A 15 -24.23 2.97 -1.82
CA GLU A 15 -25.26 3.96 -2.17
C GLU A 15 -25.36 5.13 -1.17
N ASN A 16 -24.85 4.96 0.05
CA ASN A 16 -24.98 5.92 1.14
C ASN A 16 -23.66 6.61 1.50
N ASN A 17 -22.59 6.41 0.70
CA ASN A 17 -21.30 7.01 0.98
C ASN A 17 -20.59 7.47 -0.30
N ASN A 18 -19.63 8.37 -0.13
CA ASN A 18 -18.80 8.91 -1.20
C ASN A 18 -17.39 8.28 -1.22
N PHE A 19 -17.22 7.03 -0.77
CA PHE A 19 -15.90 6.40 -0.68
C PHE A 19 -15.22 6.26 -2.03
N ASP A 20 -15.98 6.02 -3.11
CA ASP A 20 -15.43 5.93 -4.45
C ASP A 20 -14.89 7.29 -4.91
N LEU A 21 -15.57 8.40 -4.59
CA LEU A 21 -15.08 9.76 -4.85
C LEU A 21 -13.82 10.06 -4.05
N ILE A 22 -13.79 9.72 -2.76
CA ILE A 22 -12.61 9.94 -1.91
C ILE A 22 -11.42 9.13 -2.43
N ARG A 23 -11.63 7.89 -2.88
CA ARG A 23 -10.60 7.07 -3.51
C ARG A 23 -10.09 7.68 -4.81
N LEU A 24 -10.99 8.24 -5.64
CA LEU A 24 -10.60 8.94 -6.86
C LEU A 24 -9.72 10.15 -6.55
N ILE A 25 -10.11 10.98 -5.58
CA ILE A 25 -9.32 12.12 -5.12
C ILE A 25 -7.96 11.64 -4.59
N ALA A 26 -7.93 10.60 -3.77
CA ALA A 26 -6.69 10.01 -3.26
C ALA A 26 -5.79 9.49 -4.39
N ALA A 27 -6.35 8.86 -5.44
CA ALA A 27 -5.59 8.44 -6.61
C ALA A 27 -4.94 9.62 -7.33
N TRP A 28 -5.65 10.73 -7.50
CA TRP A 28 -5.09 11.97 -8.05
C TRP A 28 -3.97 12.54 -7.18
N LEU A 29 -4.12 12.52 -5.85
CA LEU A 29 -3.08 12.94 -4.92
C LEU A 29 -1.81 12.08 -5.03
N VAL A 30 -1.94 10.76 -5.27
CA VAL A 30 -0.79 9.88 -5.53
C VAL A 30 -0.07 10.30 -6.81
N ILE A 31 -0.81 10.50 -7.91
CA ILE A 31 -0.23 10.91 -9.20
C ILE A 31 0.47 12.26 -9.06
N TYR A 32 -0.19 13.22 -8.43
CA TYR A 32 0.35 14.56 -8.20
C TYR A 32 1.63 14.52 -7.35
N GLY A 33 1.62 13.79 -6.23
CA GLY A 33 2.79 13.65 -5.36
C GLY A 33 3.96 12.98 -6.05
N HIS A 34 3.73 11.89 -6.79
CA HIS A 34 4.78 11.23 -7.56
C HIS A 34 5.31 12.09 -8.71
N ALA A 35 4.45 12.84 -9.41
CA ALA A 35 4.89 13.76 -10.44
C ALA A 35 5.86 14.81 -9.88
N ASN A 36 5.57 15.38 -8.71
CA ASN A 36 6.48 16.30 -8.02
C ASN A 36 7.79 15.64 -7.59
N ALA A 37 7.74 14.41 -7.08
CA ALA A 37 8.93 13.67 -6.63
C ALA A 37 9.86 13.25 -7.77
N MET A 38 9.33 13.05 -8.99
CA MET A 38 10.10 12.67 -10.18
C MET A 38 10.74 13.85 -10.91
N ILE A 39 10.32 15.08 -10.65
CA ILE A 39 10.89 16.28 -11.27
C ILE A 39 12.31 16.50 -10.72
N PRO A 40 13.31 16.74 -11.59
CA PRO A 40 14.67 17.04 -11.14
C PRO A 40 14.71 18.21 -10.15
N PRO A 41 15.62 18.18 -9.14
CA PRO A 41 15.68 19.21 -8.09
C PRO A 41 15.76 20.66 -8.61
N VAL A 42 16.39 20.86 -9.77
CA VAL A 42 16.50 22.19 -10.42
C VAL A 42 15.14 22.77 -10.81
N TYR A 43 14.15 21.91 -11.10
CA TYR A 43 12.78 22.30 -11.50
C TYR A 43 11.74 21.93 -10.45
N GLN A 44 12.18 21.37 -9.31
CA GLN A 44 11.27 20.86 -8.29
C GLN A 44 10.41 22.00 -7.74
N ARG A 45 9.10 21.88 -7.95
CA ARG A 45 8.11 22.74 -7.32
C ARG A 45 7.75 22.17 -5.97
N THR A 46 7.46 23.05 -5.03
CA THR A 46 6.93 22.67 -3.73
C THR A 46 5.59 21.96 -3.92
N ASP A 47 5.41 20.81 -3.29
CA ASP A 47 4.09 20.17 -3.24
C ASP A 47 3.13 21.07 -2.42
N ALA A 48 2.36 21.88 -3.12
CA ALA A 48 1.49 22.89 -2.52
C ALA A 48 0.44 22.27 -1.57
N ILE A 49 0.00 21.04 -1.86
CA ILE A 49 -0.98 20.32 -1.04
C ILE A 49 -0.30 19.84 0.26
N ALA A 50 0.91 19.31 0.15
CA ALA A 50 1.67 18.88 1.32
C ALA A 50 1.99 20.05 2.25
N VAL A 51 2.41 21.19 1.70
CA VAL A 51 2.66 22.42 2.47
C VAL A 51 1.40 22.92 3.14
N PHE A 52 0.27 22.96 2.42
CA PHE A 52 -1.00 23.42 2.97
C PHE A 52 -1.52 22.51 4.10
N LEU A 53 -1.34 21.20 3.97
CA LEU A 53 -1.82 20.21 4.93
C LEU A 53 -0.76 19.83 5.99
N VAL A 54 0.44 20.41 5.93
CA VAL A 54 1.57 20.09 6.85
C VAL A 54 1.92 18.61 6.81
N PHE A 55 2.03 18.05 5.59
CA PHE A 55 2.43 16.66 5.34
C PHE A 55 3.75 16.61 4.56
N ASP A 56 4.47 15.47 4.60
CA ASP A 56 5.71 15.28 3.88
C ASP A 56 5.51 15.44 2.36
N TYR A 57 4.51 14.73 1.81
CA TYR A 57 4.05 14.92 0.43
C TYR A 57 2.62 14.38 0.27
N SER A 58 1.93 14.89 -0.76
CA SER A 58 0.51 14.58 -0.99
C SER A 58 0.23 13.08 -1.21
N GLY A 59 1.19 12.34 -1.79
CA GLY A 59 1.08 10.89 -1.96
C GLY A 59 1.05 10.13 -0.64
N ALA A 60 1.77 10.57 0.40
CA ALA A 60 1.72 9.95 1.73
C ALA A 60 0.34 10.10 2.36
N LEU A 61 -0.27 11.28 2.24
CA LEU A 61 -1.65 11.51 2.68
C LEU A 61 -2.63 10.59 1.95
N ALA A 62 -2.48 10.48 0.63
CA ALA A 62 -3.34 9.62 -0.18
C ALA A 62 -3.27 8.15 0.24
N VAL A 63 -2.07 7.63 0.50
CA VAL A 63 -1.89 6.25 0.99
C VAL A 63 -2.60 6.06 2.34
N LYS A 64 -2.49 7.01 3.27
CA LYS A 64 -3.20 6.95 4.56
C LYS A 64 -4.72 6.91 4.38
N ILE A 65 -5.26 7.71 3.43
CA ILE A 65 -6.69 7.69 3.09
C ILE A 65 -7.09 6.32 2.53
N PHE A 66 -6.30 5.74 1.63
CA PHE A 66 -6.57 4.41 1.08
C PHE A 66 -6.57 3.33 2.16
N PHE A 67 -5.59 3.33 3.06
CA PHE A 67 -5.51 2.37 4.16
C PHE A 67 -6.71 2.50 5.10
N PHE A 68 -7.08 3.73 5.45
CA PHE A 68 -8.23 3.99 6.32
C PHE A 68 -9.54 3.48 5.71
N LEU A 69 -9.84 3.88 4.47
CA LEU A 69 -11.07 3.45 3.78
C LEU A 69 -11.11 1.94 3.53
N SER A 70 -9.97 1.36 3.14
CA SER A 70 -9.86 -0.09 2.96
C SER A 70 -10.07 -0.82 4.28
N GLY A 71 -9.46 -0.34 5.35
CA GLY A 71 -9.62 -0.91 6.68
C GLY A 71 -11.08 -0.93 7.14
N LEU A 72 -11.81 0.17 6.96
CA LEU A 72 -13.24 0.26 7.31
C LEU A 72 -14.08 -0.77 6.55
N VAL A 73 -13.95 -0.78 5.22
CA VAL A 73 -14.78 -1.67 4.36
C VAL A 73 -14.43 -3.14 4.59
N VAL A 74 -13.14 -3.46 4.75
CA VAL A 74 -12.67 -4.83 4.95
C VAL A 74 -13.06 -5.35 6.32
N ALA A 75 -12.93 -4.52 7.37
CA ALA A 75 -13.35 -4.89 8.72
C ALA A 75 -14.86 -5.14 8.78
N ASN A 76 -15.68 -4.28 8.18
CA ASN A 76 -17.12 -4.49 8.12
C ASN A 76 -17.47 -5.80 7.41
N SER A 77 -16.86 -6.07 6.27
CA SER A 77 -17.09 -7.31 5.50
C SER A 77 -16.76 -8.58 6.31
N LEU A 78 -15.67 -8.57 7.10
CA LEU A 78 -15.30 -9.69 7.95
C LEU A 78 -16.28 -9.87 9.12
N LEU A 79 -16.69 -8.77 9.75
CA LEU A 79 -17.63 -8.79 10.88
C LEU A 79 -19.03 -9.23 10.48
N GLU A 80 -19.48 -8.90 9.28
CA GLU A 80 -20.80 -9.30 8.75
C GLU A 80 -20.81 -10.77 8.32
N LYS A 81 -19.85 -11.17 7.49
CA LYS A 81 -19.85 -12.51 6.89
C LYS A 81 -19.37 -13.59 7.85
N LYS A 82 -18.50 -13.25 8.82
CA LYS A 82 -17.91 -14.16 9.81
C LYS A 82 -17.31 -15.43 9.20
N ASN A 83 -16.85 -15.36 7.96
CA ASN A 83 -16.30 -16.49 7.23
C ASN A 83 -14.84 -16.20 6.89
N ILE A 84 -13.93 -16.83 7.64
CA ILE A 84 -12.47 -16.65 7.49
C ILE A 84 -12.00 -17.08 6.12
N LEU A 85 -12.45 -18.25 5.62
CA LEU A 85 -12.01 -18.76 4.33
C LEU A 85 -12.42 -17.80 3.20
N GLN A 86 -13.68 -17.36 3.21
CA GLN A 86 -14.17 -16.39 2.22
C GLN A 86 -13.37 -15.06 2.29
N PHE A 87 -13.01 -14.62 3.49
CA PHE A 87 -12.18 -13.43 3.68
C PHE A 87 -10.81 -13.60 3.03
N VAL A 88 -10.09 -14.68 3.36
CA VAL A 88 -8.74 -14.95 2.83
C VAL A 88 -8.76 -15.07 1.32
N VAL A 89 -9.68 -15.87 0.77
CA VAL A 89 -9.81 -16.07 -0.68
C VAL A 89 -10.11 -14.74 -1.39
N ALA A 90 -11.04 -13.93 -0.85
CA ALA A 90 -11.37 -12.64 -1.44
C ALA A 90 -10.18 -11.66 -1.42
N ARG A 91 -9.34 -11.67 -0.39
CA ARG A 91 -8.13 -10.82 -0.31
C ARG A 91 -7.03 -11.34 -1.23
N PHE A 92 -6.84 -12.64 -1.32
CA PHE A 92 -5.91 -13.24 -2.27
C PHE A 92 -6.26 -12.83 -3.71
N PHE A 93 -7.48 -13.07 -4.17
CA PHE A 93 -7.90 -12.71 -5.54
C PHE A 93 -7.96 -11.20 -5.79
N ARG A 94 -7.99 -10.39 -4.75
CA ARG A 94 -7.88 -8.93 -4.88
C ARG A 94 -6.47 -8.47 -5.21
N ILE A 95 -5.44 -9.09 -4.63
CA ILE A 95 -4.05 -8.63 -4.75
C ILE A 95 -3.30 -9.43 -5.83
N TRP A 96 -3.18 -10.74 -5.65
CA TRP A 96 -2.21 -11.55 -6.41
C TRP A 96 -2.41 -11.57 -7.92
N PRO A 97 -3.62 -11.73 -8.49
CA PRO A 97 -3.76 -11.83 -9.93
C PRO A 97 -3.27 -10.59 -10.68
N ALA A 98 -3.70 -9.40 -10.24
CA ALA A 98 -3.26 -8.14 -10.84
C ALA A 98 -1.78 -7.87 -10.55
N PHE A 99 -1.32 -8.16 -9.35
CA PHE A 99 0.06 -7.96 -8.94
C PHE A 99 1.03 -8.81 -9.75
N LEU A 100 0.78 -10.11 -9.89
CA LEU A 100 1.59 -11.01 -10.71
C LEU A 100 1.65 -10.52 -12.16
N LEU A 101 0.51 -10.11 -12.72
CA LEU A 101 0.47 -9.57 -14.08
C LEU A 101 1.37 -8.33 -14.21
N VAL A 102 1.30 -7.42 -13.25
CA VAL A 102 2.17 -6.22 -13.19
C VAL A 102 3.63 -6.62 -13.07
N LEU A 103 3.98 -7.59 -12.20
CA LEU A 103 5.37 -8.04 -12.04
C LEU A 103 5.92 -8.65 -13.34
N PHE A 104 5.16 -9.50 -14.01
CA PHE A 104 5.55 -10.06 -15.31
C PHE A 104 5.73 -8.97 -16.36
N PHE A 105 4.76 -8.05 -16.48
CA PHE A 105 4.84 -6.95 -17.43
C PHE A 105 6.02 -6.04 -17.14
N THR A 106 6.24 -5.69 -15.88
CA THR A 106 7.37 -4.85 -15.47
C THR A 106 8.70 -5.52 -15.77
N SER A 107 8.86 -6.81 -15.42
CA SER A 107 10.11 -7.53 -15.60
C SER A 107 10.40 -7.82 -17.07
N PHE A 108 9.44 -8.33 -17.83
CA PHE A 108 9.70 -8.78 -19.21
C PHE A 108 9.55 -7.68 -20.26
N VAL A 109 8.57 -6.80 -20.10
CA VAL A 109 8.31 -5.78 -21.13
C VAL A 109 9.07 -4.49 -20.77
N ILE A 110 8.78 -3.88 -19.62
CA ILE A 110 9.37 -2.60 -19.26
C ILE A 110 10.87 -2.77 -18.99
N GLY A 111 11.27 -3.75 -18.19
CA GLY A 111 12.67 -4.02 -17.89
C GLY A 111 13.48 -4.35 -19.12
N GLY A 112 12.97 -5.22 -20.02
CA GLY A 112 13.62 -5.54 -21.29
C GLY A 112 13.75 -4.36 -22.25
N TYR A 113 12.81 -3.41 -22.19
CA TYR A 113 12.87 -2.20 -23.03
C TYR A 113 13.86 -1.14 -22.51
N PHE A 114 13.95 -0.96 -21.18
CA PHE A 114 14.77 0.09 -20.57
C PHE A 114 16.14 -0.37 -20.08
N THR A 115 16.45 -1.66 -20.14
CA THR A 115 17.78 -2.17 -19.74
C THR A 115 18.88 -1.67 -20.67
N THR A 116 20.04 -1.40 -20.11
CA THR A 116 21.29 -1.09 -20.87
C THR A 116 22.04 -2.36 -21.28
N LEU A 117 21.62 -3.53 -20.81
CA LEU A 117 22.18 -4.84 -21.19
C LEU A 117 21.63 -5.28 -22.54
N THR A 118 22.33 -6.21 -23.21
CA THR A 118 21.72 -6.91 -24.34
C THR A 118 20.53 -7.76 -23.85
N LEU A 119 19.52 -8.00 -24.70
CA LEU A 119 18.35 -8.81 -24.30
C LEU A 119 18.76 -10.21 -23.83
N GLU A 120 19.78 -10.79 -24.44
CA GLU A 120 20.33 -12.08 -24.02
C GLU A 120 20.90 -12.03 -22.61
N GLN A 121 21.75 -11.03 -22.32
CA GLN A 121 22.30 -10.81 -20.98
C GLN A 121 21.21 -10.53 -19.95
N TYR A 122 20.23 -9.70 -20.32
CA TYR A 122 19.13 -9.34 -19.43
C TYR A 122 18.29 -10.57 -19.05
N PHE A 123 17.80 -11.32 -20.03
CA PHE A 123 16.96 -12.49 -19.76
C PHE A 123 17.72 -13.70 -19.20
N SER A 124 19.05 -13.72 -19.32
CA SER A 124 19.89 -14.71 -18.64
C SER A 124 20.21 -14.32 -17.19
N HIS A 125 19.90 -13.09 -16.78
CA HIS A 125 20.23 -12.60 -15.44
C HIS A 125 19.22 -13.15 -14.40
N PRO A 126 19.70 -13.77 -13.30
CA PRO A 126 18.82 -14.38 -12.29
C PRO A 126 17.89 -13.36 -11.60
N ASP A 127 18.31 -12.11 -11.47
CA ASP A 127 17.53 -11.08 -10.78
C ASP A 127 16.27 -10.65 -11.56
N VAL A 128 16.19 -10.92 -12.87
CA VAL A 128 14.98 -10.68 -13.68
C VAL A 128 13.84 -11.57 -13.17
N TYR A 129 14.14 -12.84 -12.89
CA TYR A 129 13.20 -13.81 -12.33
C TYR A 129 13.06 -13.62 -10.81
N GLY A 130 14.18 -13.28 -10.15
CA GLY A 130 14.23 -12.94 -8.73
C GLY A 130 13.30 -11.78 -8.37
N TYR A 131 13.22 -10.77 -9.24
CA TYR A 131 12.27 -9.65 -9.10
C TYR A 131 10.82 -10.14 -9.01
N ILE A 132 10.41 -11.06 -9.88
CA ILE A 132 9.05 -11.61 -9.86
C ILE A 132 8.82 -12.43 -8.60
N TYR A 133 9.71 -13.38 -8.32
CA TYR A 133 9.57 -14.30 -7.19
C TYR A 133 9.58 -13.58 -5.84
N ARG A 134 10.56 -12.70 -5.61
CA ARG A 134 10.70 -11.98 -4.33
C ARG A 134 9.51 -11.06 -4.08
N ASN A 135 9.14 -10.25 -5.07
CA ASN A 135 7.98 -9.37 -4.94
C ASN A 135 6.67 -10.17 -4.74
N ALA A 136 6.48 -11.30 -5.44
CA ALA A 136 5.32 -12.17 -5.23
C ALA A 136 5.25 -12.72 -3.79
N MET A 137 6.39 -12.90 -3.12
CA MET A 137 6.51 -13.28 -1.72
C MET A 137 6.49 -12.08 -0.75
N MET A 138 6.18 -10.86 -1.25
CA MET A 138 6.18 -9.61 -0.46
C MET A 138 7.56 -9.20 0.09
N ASP A 139 8.66 -9.77 -0.43
CA ASP A 139 10.02 -9.29 -0.25
C ASP A 139 10.34 -8.27 -1.35
N ILE A 140 10.08 -6.99 -1.08
CA ILE A 140 10.00 -5.95 -2.10
C ILE A 140 11.38 -5.59 -2.64
N VAL A 141 11.53 -5.78 -3.95
CA VAL A 141 12.68 -5.37 -4.75
C VAL A 141 12.21 -4.38 -5.81
N PHE A 142 12.90 -3.26 -5.92
CA PHE A 142 12.53 -2.18 -6.83
C PHE A 142 13.35 -2.15 -8.13
N GLU A 143 14.53 -2.74 -8.13
CA GLU A 143 15.51 -2.63 -9.21
C GLU A 143 15.49 -3.86 -10.12
N LEU A 144 15.79 -3.62 -11.39
CA LEU A 144 16.04 -4.64 -12.40
C LEU A 144 17.42 -4.44 -13.03
N PRO A 145 18.09 -5.51 -13.51
CA PRO A 145 19.44 -5.42 -14.08
C PRO A 145 19.53 -4.45 -15.26
N GLY A 146 20.46 -3.52 -15.20
CA GLY A 146 20.70 -2.56 -16.29
C GLY A 146 19.63 -1.46 -16.41
N VAL A 147 18.55 -1.48 -15.59
CA VAL A 147 17.46 -0.50 -15.70
C VAL A 147 17.75 0.70 -14.79
N PHE A 148 17.77 1.90 -15.36
CA PHE A 148 17.93 3.20 -14.66
C PHE A 148 19.18 3.28 -13.75
N GLN A 149 20.20 2.44 -13.94
CA GLN A 149 21.36 2.38 -13.05
C GLN A 149 22.24 3.64 -13.08
N ASN A 150 22.15 4.44 -14.13
CA ASN A 150 22.87 5.72 -14.24
C ASN A 150 22.24 6.84 -13.43
N SER A 151 21.14 6.59 -12.73
CA SER A 151 20.51 7.58 -11.87
C SER A 151 21.32 7.77 -10.58
N SER A 152 21.62 9.01 -10.24
CA SER A 152 22.36 9.39 -9.02
C SER A 152 21.58 9.15 -7.72
N SER A 153 20.28 8.95 -7.81
CA SER A 153 19.41 8.69 -6.65
C SER A 153 18.88 7.26 -6.66
N ILE A 154 18.95 6.58 -5.52
CA ILE A 154 18.39 5.23 -5.32
C ILE A 154 16.88 5.22 -5.66
N ASN A 155 16.15 6.27 -5.31
CA ASN A 155 14.73 6.37 -5.60
C ASN A 155 14.43 6.40 -7.11
N ASN A 156 15.37 6.90 -7.91
CA ASN A 156 15.23 6.99 -9.37
C ASN A 156 15.62 5.68 -10.09
N ARG A 157 16.14 4.68 -9.39
CA ARG A 157 16.42 3.34 -9.93
C ARG A 157 15.23 2.40 -9.80
N SER A 158 14.24 2.78 -9.02
CA SER A 158 13.03 1.99 -8.86
C SER A 158 12.22 1.98 -10.15
N ILE A 159 11.97 0.79 -10.69
CA ILE A 159 11.14 0.62 -11.88
C ILE A 159 9.64 0.73 -11.55
N ASN A 160 9.26 0.35 -10.35
CA ASN A 160 7.90 0.47 -9.84
C ASN A 160 7.92 0.73 -8.32
N GLY A 161 7.99 1.99 -7.93
CA GLY A 161 8.02 2.38 -6.54
C GLY A 161 6.70 2.13 -5.79
N SER A 162 5.56 2.02 -6.51
CA SER A 162 4.24 1.94 -5.86
C SER A 162 3.98 0.62 -5.12
N ILE A 163 4.76 -0.43 -5.39
CA ILE A 163 4.58 -1.74 -4.78
C ILE A 163 4.97 -1.79 -3.29
N TRP A 164 5.65 -0.78 -2.77
CA TRP A 164 6.12 -0.73 -1.38
C TRP A 164 5.00 -0.90 -0.34
N SER A 165 3.78 -0.49 -0.67
CA SER A 165 2.65 -0.50 0.26
C SER A 165 1.94 -1.86 0.38
N LEU A 166 2.17 -2.80 -0.55
CA LEU A 166 1.49 -4.09 -0.57
C LEU A 166 1.77 -4.98 0.65
N PRO A 167 3.03 -5.10 1.15
CA PRO A 167 3.29 -5.85 2.39
C PRO A 167 2.53 -5.28 3.59
N TYR A 168 2.39 -3.96 3.67
CA TYR A 168 1.63 -3.30 4.74
C TYR A 168 0.13 -3.58 4.62
N GLU A 169 -0.41 -3.60 3.38
CA GLU A 169 -1.81 -3.99 3.15
C GLU A 169 -2.06 -5.43 3.57
N LEU A 170 -1.17 -6.35 3.20
CA LEU A 170 -1.26 -7.74 3.64
C LEU A 170 -1.14 -7.88 5.17
N GLY A 171 -0.20 -7.16 5.77
CA GLY A 171 -0.03 -7.10 7.23
C GLY A 171 -1.29 -6.62 7.94
N ALA A 172 -1.96 -5.58 7.40
CA ALA A 172 -3.23 -5.09 7.92
C ALA A 172 -4.34 -6.15 7.84
N TYR A 173 -4.40 -6.94 6.75
CA TYR A 173 -5.37 -8.05 6.64
C TYR A 173 -5.07 -9.17 7.64
N ILE A 174 -3.81 -9.53 7.84
CA ILE A 174 -3.40 -10.52 8.83
C ILE A 174 -3.75 -10.03 10.24
N LEU A 175 -3.46 -8.79 10.56
CA LEU A 175 -3.76 -8.18 11.85
C LEU A 175 -5.27 -8.18 12.12
N LEU A 176 -6.07 -7.76 11.15
CA LEU A 176 -7.54 -7.75 11.26
C LEU A 176 -8.10 -9.17 11.47
N LEU A 177 -7.57 -10.14 10.73
CA LEU A 177 -7.96 -11.54 10.87
C LEU A 177 -7.58 -12.09 12.24
N SER A 178 -6.40 -11.77 12.74
CA SER A 178 -5.94 -12.14 14.07
C SER A 178 -6.86 -11.58 15.16
N PHE A 179 -7.27 -10.31 15.04
CA PHE A 179 -8.22 -9.70 15.96
C PHE A 179 -9.59 -10.40 15.94
N PHE A 180 -10.02 -10.79 14.75
CA PHE A 180 -11.27 -11.52 14.58
C PHE A 180 -11.21 -12.89 15.25
N ILE A 181 -10.14 -13.68 15.04
CA ILE A 181 -9.95 -15.01 15.62
C ILE A 181 -9.85 -14.95 17.14
N LEU A 182 -9.11 -13.96 17.66
CA LEU A 182 -8.95 -13.75 19.12
C LEU A 182 -10.20 -13.19 19.82
N GLY A 183 -11.27 -12.94 19.07
CA GLY A 183 -12.52 -12.39 19.61
C GLY A 183 -12.39 -10.98 20.17
N LEU A 184 -11.41 -10.20 19.69
CA LEU A 184 -11.15 -8.80 20.10
C LEU A 184 -12.14 -7.81 19.48
N GLN A 185 -13.32 -8.28 19.06
CA GLN A 185 -14.38 -7.48 18.45
C GLN A 185 -15.10 -6.60 19.50
N ASN A 186 -14.87 -6.84 20.79
CA ASN A 186 -15.38 -6.01 21.86
C ASN A 186 -14.63 -4.67 21.87
N TYR A 187 -15.37 -3.56 21.71
CA TYR A 187 -14.79 -2.21 21.64
C TYR A 187 -13.86 -1.88 22.82
N LYS A 188 -14.13 -2.41 24.03
CA LYS A 188 -13.27 -2.21 25.21
C LYS A 188 -11.91 -2.88 25.06
N LYS A 189 -11.87 -4.13 24.55
CA LYS A 189 -10.62 -4.86 24.31
C LYS A 189 -9.86 -4.22 23.13
N LEU A 190 -10.56 -3.81 22.09
CA LEU A 190 -9.98 -3.15 20.94
C LEU A 190 -9.37 -1.78 21.32
N SER A 191 -10.07 -0.97 22.13
CA SER A 191 -9.53 0.33 22.56
C SER A 191 -8.28 0.17 23.44
N ILE A 192 -8.23 -0.83 24.31
CA ILE A 192 -7.04 -1.12 25.11
C ILE A 192 -5.87 -1.51 24.23
N LEU A 193 -6.10 -2.35 23.21
CA LEU A 193 -5.06 -2.79 22.28
C LEU A 193 -4.55 -1.62 21.41
N VAL A 194 -5.45 -0.80 20.87
CA VAL A 194 -5.08 0.39 20.10
C VAL A 194 -4.27 1.37 20.95
N ALA A 195 -4.70 1.61 22.18
CA ALA A 195 -3.95 2.45 23.12
C ALA A 195 -2.56 1.87 23.43
N PHE A 196 -2.45 0.54 23.57
CA PHE A 196 -1.17 -0.13 23.79
C PHE A 196 -0.23 -0.05 22.58
N ILE A 197 -0.76 -0.24 21.36
CA ILE A 197 0.02 -0.08 20.12
C ILE A 197 0.51 1.37 19.97
N PHE A 198 -0.36 2.33 20.21
CA PHE A 198 0.00 3.76 20.17
C PHE A 198 1.07 4.11 21.23
N LEU A 199 0.97 3.57 22.42
CA LEU A 199 1.98 3.74 23.46
C LEU A 199 3.32 3.12 23.07
N LEU A 200 3.32 1.94 22.46
CA LEU A 200 4.52 1.30 21.92
C LEU A 200 5.17 2.12 20.82
N ASP A 201 4.37 2.67 19.91
CA ASP A 201 4.84 3.51 18.80
C ASP A 201 5.56 4.77 19.35
N VAL A 202 4.93 5.47 20.29
CA VAL A 202 5.54 6.63 20.98
C VAL A 202 6.83 6.27 21.72
N ILE A 203 6.89 5.08 22.34
CA ILE A 203 8.10 4.62 23.05
C ILE A 203 9.23 4.27 22.06
N LEU A 204 8.87 3.68 20.90
CA LEU A 204 9.85 3.29 19.88
C LEU A 204 10.37 4.49 19.11
N GLU A 205 9.52 5.46 18.75
CA GLU A 205 9.95 6.71 18.12
C GLU A 205 10.92 7.49 19.02
N ASN A 206 10.68 7.55 20.33
CA ASN A 206 11.61 8.18 21.27
C ASN A 206 12.96 7.45 21.43
N LYS A 207 13.10 6.21 20.94
CA LYS A 207 14.41 5.48 20.95
C LYS A 207 15.23 5.67 19.67
N VAL A 208 14.65 6.22 18.60
CA VAL A 208 15.33 6.46 17.32
C VAL A 208 16.01 7.85 17.28
N VAL A 209 15.83 8.68 18.28
CA VAL A 209 16.36 10.06 18.37
C VAL A 209 17.67 10.15 19.19
N PHE A 210 18.35 9.01 19.41
CA PHE A 210 19.70 9.00 20.03
C PHE A 210 20.72 8.29 19.17
#